data_706032c4dddffed4de6e2fd186043398
#
_entry.id   706032c4dddffed4de6e2fd186043398
#
_cell.length_a   1.000
_cell.length_b   1.000
_cell.length_c   1.000
_cell.angle_alpha   90.00
_cell.angle_beta   90.00
_cell.angle_gamma   90.00
#
_symmetry.space_group_name_H-M   'P 1'
#
loop_
_entity.id
_entity.type
_entity.pdbx_description
1 polymer ?
#
loop_
_entity_poly.entity_id
_entity_poly.type
_entity_poly.pdbx_seq_one_letter_code
_entity_poly.pdbx_strand_id
1 'polypeptide(L)'
;MILRIVGAIIGGAVSLLAIIIVTPNFETLPAYLIAVFIVFYVSAYSSLASGRVAYAGKQIGTTFALVFAGLSPALDVYEPLWRIWGILLGTLVVAIVTLLYWWPEYAADSLLPKLRKVIHDTLVLAPGGSAANTENEIQQANSRTMRTLADILEVADDAQLEGRTSTVNHSAIVEAAGTLRRIANRLAAIATGRIVTPVPHLDPVTELAREAVLDAIRRHLQSWLEFFSSADSLSAPAAQAIARAHAPDDMEMPLEQFSSRLEEREFARIESWTLDQRRALLAELHSMRRLEYLVSELNRWLAQIPGPASNPEKQKRTARN
;
A
#
# COMPACT_ATOMS: atom_id res chain seq x y z
N MET A 1 -10.35 6.01 16.15
CA MET A 1 -11.29 6.24 17.25
C MET A 1 -11.21 7.66 17.83
N ILE A 2 -10.03 8.16 18.18
CA ILE A 2 -9.81 9.53 18.69
C ILE A 2 -10.42 10.59 17.77
N LEU A 3 -10.20 10.49 16.46
CA LEU A 3 -10.73 11.42 15.45
C LEU A 3 -12.27 11.48 15.41
N ARG A 4 -12.95 10.41 15.81
CA ARG A 4 -14.40 10.40 15.94
C ARG A 4 -14.88 11.27 17.11
N ILE A 5 -14.21 11.15 18.24
CA ILE A 5 -14.50 11.97 19.43
C ILE A 5 -14.21 13.44 19.16
N VAL A 6 -13.04 13.73 18.55
CA VAL A 6 -12.66 15.10 18.18
C VAL A 6 -13.65 15.69 17.19
N GLY A 7 -14.04 14.93 16.16
CA GLY A 7 -15.05 15.38 15.19
C GLY A 7 -16.41 15.67 15.83
N ALA A 8 -16.85 14.85 16.79
CA ALA A 8 -18.11 15.07 17.52
C ALA A 8 -18.05 16.32 18.41
N ILE A 9 -16.92 16.53 19.09
CA ILE A 9 -16.71 17.74 19.94
C ILE A 9 -16.71 19.00 19.07
N ILE A 10 -15.96 19.00 17.97
CA ILE A 10 -15.90 20.16 17.06
C ILE A 10 -17.27 20.40 16.43
N GLY A 11 -17.96 19.38 15.94
CA GLY A 11 -19.30 19.50 15.36
C GLY A 11 -20.33 20.04 16.37
N GLY A 12 -20.27 19.57 17.62
CA GLY A 12 -21.10 20.06 18.70
C GLY A 12 -20.82 21.53 19.04
N ALA A 13 -19.55 21.92 19.15
CA ALA A 13 -19.15 23.31 19.41
C ALA A 13 -19.58 24.25 18.28
N VAL A 14 -19.40 23.86 17.03
CA VAL A 14 -19.85 24.64 15.86
C VAL A 14 -21.36 24.78 15.86
N SER A 15 -22.10 23.71 16.23
CA SER A 15 -23.56 23.77 16.34
C SER A 15 -24.02 24.76 17.41
N LEU A 16 -23.40 24.74 18.59
CA LEU A 16 -23.72 25.71 19.67
C LEU A 16 -23.42 27.13 19.24
N LEU A 17 -22.26 27.38 18.61
CA LEU A 17 -21.92 28.69 18.06
C LEU A 17 -22.92 29.15 17.01
N ALA A 18 -23.35 28.23 16.12
CA ALA A 18 -24.35 28.54 15.13
C ALA A 18 -25.70 28.89 15.78
N ILE A 19 -26.13 28.18 16.83
CA ILE A 19 -27.36 28.47 17.55
C ILE A 19 -27.27 29.85 18.24
N ILE A 20 -26.15 30.16 18.88
CA ILE A 20 -25.98 31.42 19.65
C ILE A 20 -25.85 32.63 18.70
N ILE A 21 -25.16 32.48 17.57
CA ILE A 21 -24.83 33.57 16.66
C ILE A 21 -25.84 33.69 15.51
N VAL A 22 -26.13 32.55 14.85
CA VAL A 22 -26.95 32.56 13.62
C VAL A 22 -28.44 32.73 13.94
N THR A 23 -28.95 31.98 14.93
CA THR A 23 -30.40 32.01 15.24
C THR A 23 -30.92 33.41 15.62
N PRO A 24 -30.24 34.19 16.49
CA PRO A 24 -30.76 35.51 16.86
C PRO A 24 -30.47 36.62 15.84
N ASN A 25 -29.48 36.44 14.94
CA ASN A 25 -29.05 37.50 14.02
C ASN A 25 -29.57 37.34 12.59
N PHE A 26 -30.06 36.15 12.22
CA PHE A 26 -30.51 35.86 10.85
C PHE A 26 -32.03 35.61 10.84
N GLU A 27 -32.81 36.68 10.60
CA GLU A 27 -34.27 36.59 10.48
C GLU A 27 -34.76 36.07 9.13
N THR A 28 -33.86 35.98 8.13
CA THR A 28 -34.21 35.57 6.78
C THR A 28 -33.75 34.14 6.50
N LEU A 29 -34.64 33.32 5.91
CA LEU A 29 -34.35 31.94 5.53
C LEU A 29 -33.09 31.78 4.62
N PRO A 30 -32.83 32.64 3.61
CA PRO A 30 -31.64 32.52 2.79
C PRO A 30 -30.34 32.68 3.61
N ALA A 31 -30.28 33.63 4.55
CA ALA A 31 -29.08 33.84 5.36
C ALA A 31 -28.80 32.63 6.28
N TYR A 32 -29.86 32.05 6.86
CA TYR A 32 -29.78 30.82 7.63
C TYR A 32 -29.25 29.65 6.81
N LEU A 33 -29.78 29.44 5.58
CA LEU A 33 -29.33 28.38 4.69
C LEU A 33 -27.89 28.56 4.23
N ILE A 34 -27.41 29.79 4.02
CA ILE A 34 -26.01 30.07 3.69
C ILE A 34 -25.08 29.64 4.84
N ALA A 35 -25.43 29.97 6.08
CA ALA A 35 -24.64 29.60 7.26
C ALA A 35 -24.55 28.07 7.41
N VAL A 36 -25.67 27.36 7.23
CA VAL A 36 -25.72 25.90 7.26
C VAL A 36 -24.88 25.31 6.12
N PHE A 37 -25.00 25.86 4.91
CA PHE A 37 -24.23 25.43 3.75
C PHE A 37 -22.72 25.56 3.98
N ILE A 38 -22.25 26.66 4.57
CA ILE A 38 -20.83 26.86 4.87
C ILE A 38 -20.29 25.74 5.76
N VAL A 39 -21.01 25.36 6.82
CA VAL A 39 -20.58 24.30 7.73
C VAL A 39 -20.53 22.95 7.02
N PHE A 40 -21.55 22.61 6.23
CA PHE A 40 -21.54 21.38 5.46
C PHE A 40 -20.45 21.37 4.39
N TYR A 41 -20.20 22.50 3.74
CA TYR A 41 -19.11 22.62 2.74
C TYR A 41 -17.76 22.36 3.37
N VAL A 42 -17.44 22.98 4.51
CA VAL A 42 -16.18 22.77 5.23
C VAL A 42 -16.05 21.32 5.71
N SER A 43 -17.15 20.75 6.23
CA SER A 43 -17.21 19.35 6.64
C SER A 43 -16.96 18.38 5.48
N ALA A 44 -17.61 18.61 4.32
CA ALA A 44 -17.42 17.81 3.11
C ALA A 44 -15.99 17.95 2.57
N TYR A 45 -15.47 19.17 2.51
CA TYR A 45 -14.09 19.43 2.09
C TYR A 45 -13.08 18.70 2.99
N SER A 46 -13.25 18.78 4.32
CA SER A 46 -12.42 18.07 5.27
C SER A 46 -12.51 16.54 5.09
N SER A 47 -13.67 16.02 4.69
CA SER A 47 -13.86 14.60 4.44
C SER A 47 -13.16 14.09 3.16
N LEU A 48 -12.76 14.98 2.25
CA LEU A 48 -12.05 14.66 1.02
C LEU A 48 -10.52 14.84 1.13
N ALA A 49 -10.03 15.55 2.19
CA ALA A 49 -8.64 15.98 2.28
C ALA A 49 -7.65 14.81 2.47
N SER A 50 -7.93 13.84 3.33
CA SER A 50 -7.12 12.63 3.50
C SER A 50 -7.93 11.54 4.20
N GLY A 51 -7.60 10.26 4.00
CA GLY A 51 -8.30 9.13 4.62
C GLY A 51 -8.43 9.25 6.15
N ARG A 52 -7.43 9.82 6.80
CA ARG A 52 -7.40 10.03 8.26
C ARG A 52 -8.36 11.13 8.72
N VAL A 53 -8.32 12.28 8.06
CA VAL A 53 -9.16 13.45 8.41
C VAL A 53 -10.58 13.29 7.88
N ALA A 54 -10.78 12.47 6.84
CA ALA A 54 -12.08 12.21 6.23
C ALA A 54 -13.15 11.79 7.24
N TYR A 55 -12.75 10.94 8.20
CA TYR A 55 -13.68 10.46 9.20
C TYR A 55 -14.08 11.57 10.20
N ALA A 56 -13.13 12.42 10.60
CA ALA A 56 -13.42 13.57 11.46
C ALA A 56 -14.34 14.57 10.76
N GLY A 57 -14.08 14.86 9.47
CA GLY A 57 -14.92 15.69 8.64
C GLY A 57 -16.37 15.20 8.56
N LYS A 58 -16.56 13.91 8.27
CA LYS A 58 -17.91 13.29 8.28
C LYS A 58 -18.60 13.41 9.64
N GLN A 59 -17.86 13.21 10.72
CA GLN A 59 -18.39 13.29 12.06
C GLN A 59 -18.80 14.71 12.45
N ILE A 60 -18.02 15.73 12.04
CA ILE A 60 -18.37 17.15 12.25
C ILE A 60 -19.72 17.44 11.59
N GLY A 61 -19.90 17.11 10.32
CA GLY A 61 -21.15 17.34 9.59
C GLY A 61 -22.33 16.60 10.18
N THR A 62 -22.15 15.32 10.54
CA THR A 62 -23.22 14.51 11.14
C THR A 62 -23.64 15.06 12.51
N THR A 63 -22.67 15.41 13.36
CA THR A 63 -22.97 15.98 14.68
C THR A 63 -23.63 17.33 14.54
N PHE A 64 -23.14 18.19 13.65
CA PHE A 64 -23.79 19.48 13.36
C PHE A 64 -25.24 19.27 12.91
N ALA A 65 -25.49 18.36 11.97
CA ALA A 65 -26.83 18.06 11.49
C ALA A 65 -27.76 17.61 12.63
N LEU A 66 -27.30 16.71 13.49
CA LEU A 66 -28.12 16.17 14.60
C LEU A 66 -28.42 17.20 15.69
N VAL A 67 -27.48 18.09 15.98
CA VAL A 67 -27.63 19.10 17.01
C VAL A 67 -28.42 20.30 16.50
N PHE A 68 -28.17 20.72 15.24
CA PHE A 68 -28.74 21.92 14.66
C PHE A 68 -30.07 21.66 13.93
N ALA A 69 -30.35 20.43 13.51
CA ALA A 69 -31.54 20.05 12.74
C ALA A 69 -32.79 19.97 13.61
N GLY A 70 -33.32 21.12 14.04
CA GLY A 70 -34.71 21.29 14.38
C GLY A 70 -35.49 21.80 13.17
N LEU A 71 -36.80 21.49 13.07
CA LEU A 71 -37.70 22.07 12.08
C LEU A 71 -37.93 23.58 12.27
N SER A 72 -37.46 24.11 13.39
CA SER A 72 -37.46 25.53 13.75
C SER A 72 -36.17 25.88 14.51
N PRO A 73 -35.71 27.14 14.48
CA PRO A 73 -34.63 27.61 15.34
C PRO A 73 -34.91 27.23 16.80
N ALA A 74 -33.93 26.61 17.46
CA ALA A 74 -34.07 26.24 18.86
C ALA A 74 -34.24 27.51 19.71
N LEU A 75 -35.37 27.61 20.41
CA LEU A 75 -35.67 28.73 21.32
C LEU A 75 -34.91 28.60 22.64
N ASP A 76 -34.37 27.40 22.92
CA ASP A 76 -33.67 27.08 24.16
C ASP A 76 -32.36 26.33 23.83
N VAL A 77 -31.32 26.66 24.59
CA VAL A 77 -29.97 26.04 24.45
C VAL A 77 -29.92 24.67 25.11
N TYR A 78 -30.83 24.35 26.00
CA TYR A 78 -30.81 23.07 26.74
C TYR A 78 -31.06 21.86 25.86
N GLU A 79 -31.98 21.94 24.90
CA GLU A 79 -32.28 20.81 24.02
C GLU A 79 -31.08 20.42 23.14
N PRO A 80 -30.40 21.35 22.46
CA PRO A 80 -29.14 21.07 21.75
C PRO A 80 -28.03 20.51 22.64
N LEU A 81 -27.92 21.00 23.87
CA LEU A 81 -26.95 20.54 24.87
C LEU A 81 -27.17 19.06 25.22
N TRP A 82 -28.43 18.66 25.47
CA TRP A 82 -28.78 17.27 25.74
C TRP A 82 -28.46 16.35 24.54
N ARG A 83 -28.65 16.82 23.32
CA ARG A 83 -28.28 16.07 22.12
C ARG A 83 -26.75 15.86 22.01
N ILE A 84 -25.96 16.90 22.32
CA ILE A 84 -24.49 16.78 22.37
C ILE A 84 -24.08 15.76 23.42
N TRP A 85 -24.63 15.83 24.63
CA TRP A 85 -24.36 14.87 25.68
C TRP A 85 -24.73 13.45 25.29
N GLY A 86 -25.86 13.22 24.62
CA GLY A 86 -26.26 11.93 24.08
C GLY A 86 -25.28 11.37 23.06
N ILE A 87 -24.80 12.22 22.15
CA ILE A 87 -23.81 11.85 21.14
C ILE A 87 -22.47 11.48 21.78
N LEU A 88 -22.00 12.29 22.73
CA LEU A 88 -20.75 12.05 23.45
C LEU A 88 -20.83 10.77 24.29
N LEU A 89 -21.91 10.56 25.01
CA LEU A 89 -22.14 9.36 25.80
C LEU A 89 -22.20 8.10 24.89
N GLY A 90 -22.98 8.17 23.82
CA GLY A 90 -23.04 7.07 22.84
C GLY A 90 -21.70 6.75 22.22
N THR A 91 -20.91 7.77 21.88
CA THR A 91 -19.56 7.59 21.37
C THR A 91 -18.62 6.98 22.42
N LEU A 92 -18.74 7.40 23.68
CA LEU A 92 -17.98 6.84 24.80
C LEU A 92 -18.33 5.36 25.04
N VAL A 93 -19.61 5.01 25.03
CA VAL A 93 -20.05 3.62 25.18
C VAL A 93 -19.51 2.75 24.06
N VAL A 94 -19.61 3.20 22.80
CA VAL A 94 -19.02 2.50 21.66
C VAL A 94 -17.50 2.36 21.83
N ALA A 95 -16.83 3.41 22.36
CA ALA A 95 -15.40 3.38 22.64
C ALA A 95 -15.04 2.28 23.66
N ILE A 96 -15.77 2.24 24.77
CA ILE A 96 -15.57 1.25 25.83
C ILE A 96 -15.84 -0.17 25.31
N VAL A 97 -16.96 -0.37 24.62
CA VAL A 97 -17.30 -1.68 24.03
C VAL A 97 -16.24 -2.14 23.04
N THR A 98 -15.77 -1.25 22.17
CA THR A 98 -14.72 -1.58 21.19
C THR A 98 -13.40 -1.93 21.90
N LEU A 99 -13.04 -1.22 22.97
CA LEU A 99 -11.83 -1.53 23.74
C LEU A 99 -11.93 -2.85 24.52
N LEU A 100 -13.12 -3.22 24.97
CA LEU A 100 -13.35 -4.44 25.76
C LEU A 100 -13.51 -5.68 24.90
N TYR A 101 -14.20 -5.58 23.76
CA TYR A 101 -14.54 -6.72 22.91
C TYR A 101 -13.62 -6.86 21.69
N TRP A 102 -13.09 -5.75 21.16
CA TRP A 102 -12.23 -5.74 19.98
C TRP A 102 -10.79 -5.51 20.42
N TRP A 103 -10.02 -6.59 20.41
CA TRP A 103 -8.59 -6.46 20.66
C TRP A 103 -8.01 -5.56 19.58
N PRO A 104 -7.25 -4.51 19.92
CA PRO A 104 -6.70 -3.61 18.91
C PRO A 104 -5.74 -4.38 18.01
N GLU A 105 -6.11 -4.57 16.74
CA GLU A 105 -5.17 -4.99 15.71
C GLU A 105 -4.25 -3.79 15.43
N TYR A 106 -2.98 -4.00 15.67
CA TYR A 106 -1.99 -2.97 15.39
C TYR A 106 -1.66 -2.96 13.92
N ALA A 107 -1.53 -1.76 13.31
CA ALA A 107 -1.14 -1.60 11.92
C ALA A 107 0.19 -2.29 11.63
N ALA A 108 1.14 -2.23 12.56
CA ALA A 108 2.42 -2.92 12.48
C ALA A 108 2.29 -4.44 12.25
N ASP A 109 1.30 -5.10 12.85
CA ASP A 109 1.10 -6.55 12.73
C ASP A 109 0.55 -6.95 11.35
N SER A 110 -0.09 -6.03 10.63
CA SER A 110 -0.66 -6.25 9.28
C SER A 110 0.32 -5.98 8.14
N LEU A 111 1.49 -5.35 8.41
CA LEU A 111 2.45 -4.98 7.38
C LEU A 111 3.11 -6.18 6.70
N LEU A 112 3.59 -7.16 7.48
CA LEU A 112 4.27 -8.34 6.94
C LEU A 112 3.36 -9.19 6.05
N PRO A 113 2.10 -9.53 6.45
CA PRO A 113 1.16 -10.21 5.56
C PRO A 113 0.89 -9.45 4.26
N LYS A 114 0.77 -8.13 4.32
CA LYS A 114 0.56 -7.31 3.13
C LYS A 114 1.79 -7.28 2.24
N LEU A 115 2.99 -7.16 2.80
CA LEU A 115 4.25 -7.21 2.05
C LEU A 115 4.43 -8.55 1.35
N ARG A 116 4.16 -9.66 2.06
CA ARG A 116 4.13 -11.00 1.47
C ARG A 116 3.16 -11.09 0.29
N LYS A 117 1.97 -10.55 0.44
CA LYS A 117 0.97 -10.52 -0.65
C LYS A 117 1.48 -9.76 -1.87
N VAL A 118 2.12 -8.59 -1.69
CA VAL A 118 2.68 -7.82 -2.80
C VAL A 118 3.80 -8.57 -3.52
N ILE A 119 4.70 -9.22 -2.77
CA ILE A 119 5.75 -10.04 -3.38
C ILE A 119 5.13 -11.18 -4.20
N HIS A 120 4.11 -11.85 -3.67
CA HIS A 120 3.37 -12.87 -4.40
C HIS A 120 2.70 -12.30 -5.67
N ASP A 121 1.99 -11.17 -5.57
CA ASP A 121 1.32 -10.53 -6.70
C ASP A 121 2.34 -10.05 -7.76
N THR A 122 3.54 -9.61 -7.32
CA THR A 122 4.65 -9.26 -8.21
C THR A 122 5.22 -10.48 -8.92
N LEU A 123 5.30 -11.63 -8.24
CA LEU A 123 5.75 -12.88 -8.82
C LEU A 123 4.81 -13.37 -9.95
N VAL A 124 3.51 -13.16 -9.79
CA VAL A 124 2.50 -13.49 -10.82
C VAL A 124 2.70 -12.68 -12.12
N LEU A 125 3.30 -11.49 -12.04
CA LEU A 125 3.62 -10.66 -13.21
C LEU A 125 4.88 -11.13 -13.95
N ALA A 126 5.69 -12.01 -13.38
CA ALA A 126 6.91 -12.48 -14.02
C ALA A 126 6.55 -13.40 -15.21
N PRO A 127 7.03 -13.12 -16.45
CA PRO A 127 6.78 -13.94 -17.62
C PRO A 127 7.23 -15.40 -17.39
N GLY A 128 6.48 -16.37 -17.95
CA GLY A 128 6.75 -17.81 -17.73
C GLY A 128 6.15 -18.40 -16.45
N GLY A 129 5.54 -17.56 -15.59
CA GLY A 129 4.67 -18.00 -14.50
C GLY A 129 3.26 -18.31 -15.04
N SER A 130 2.59 -19.29 -14.46
CA SER A 130 1.35 -19.91 -14.96
C SER A 130 0.10 -19.03 -15.01
N ALA A 131 0.14 -17.72 -14.71
CA ALA A 131 -1.06 -17.01 -14.26
C ALA A 131 -1.59 -15.88 -15.17
N ALA A 132 -0.82 -15.28 -16.04
CA ALA A 132 -1.31 -14.20 -16.89
C ALA A 132 -0.89 -14.39 -18.35
N ASN A 133 -1.81 -14.86 -19.19
CA ASN A 133 -1.58 -15.14 -20.61
C ASN A 133 -2.18 -14.08 -21.53
N THR A 134 -2.93 -13.12 -21.00
CA THR A 134 -3.55 -12.04 -21.77
C THR A 134 -3.15 -10.68 -21.23
N GLU A 135 -3.14 -9.68 -22.12
CA GLU A 135 -2.85 -8.29 -21.76
C GLU A 135 -3.77 -7.78 -20.62
N ASN A 136 -5.05 -8.11 -20.68
CA ASN A 136 -6.03 -7.73 -19.65
C ASN A 136 -5.70 -8.34 -18.28
N GLU A 137 -5.27 -9.61 -18.24
CA GLU A 137 -4.87 -10.27 -16.99
C GLU A 137 -3.63 -9.62 -16.39
N ILE A 138 -2.63 -9.28 -17.21
CA ILE A 138 -1.42 -8.56 -16.77
C ILE A 138 -1.78 -7.20 -16.21
N GLN A 139 -2.65 -6.42 -16.89
CA GLN A 139 -3.10 -5.13 -16.41
C GLN A 139 -3.88 -5.23 -15.10
N GLN A 140 -4.74 -6.22 -14.96
CA GLN A 140 -5.47 -6.47 -13.72
C GLN A 140 -4.54 -6.86 -12.57
N ALA A 141 -3.58 -7.77 -12.82
CA ALA A 141 -2.59 -8.17 -11.83
C ALA A 141 -1.73 -6.97 -11.39
N ASN A 142 -1.23 -6.17 -12.34
CA ASN A 142 -0.48 -4.96 -12.04
C ASN A 142 -1.31 -3.95 -11.23
N SER A 143 -2.57 -3.74 -11.61
CA SER A 143 -3.48 -2.84 -10.88
C SER A 143 -3.74 -3.32 -9.44
N ARG A 144 -3.87 -4.64 -9.21
CA ARG A 144 -3.99 -5.22 -7.86
C ARG A 144 -2.72 -4.97 -7.05
N THR A 145 -1.56 -5.24 -7.63
CA THR A 145 -0.25 -5.00 -7.00
C THR A 145 -0.10 -3.53 -6.60
N MET A 146 -0.47 -2.59 -7.49
CA MET A 146 -0.40 -1.15 -7.19
C MET A 146 -1.33 -0.73 -6.04
N ARG A 147 -2.54 -1.29 -5.97
CA ARG A 147 -3.49 -1.03 -4.86
C ARG A 147 -2.95 -1.57 -3.53
N THR A 148 -2.42 -2.81 -3.53
CA THR A 148 -1.85 -3.41 -2.32
C THR A 148 -0.61 -2.63 -1.84
N LEU A 149 0.20 -2.09 -2.78
CA LEU A 149 1.34 -1.22 -2.45
C LEU A 149 0.89 0.11 -1.82
N ALA A 150 -0.16 0.73 -2.35
CA ALA A 150 -0.73 1.94 -1.75
C ALA A 150 -1.24 1.68 -0.32
N ASP A 151 -1.90 0.54 -0.12
CA ASP A 151 -2.35 0.06 1.19
C ASP A 151 -1.19 -0.14 2.19
N ILE A 152 -0.04 -0.67 1.72
CA ILE A 152 1.15 -0.84 2.58
C ILE A 152 1.68 0.51 3.05
N LEU A 153 1.73 1.51 2.17
CA LEU A 153 2.22 2.83 2.53
C LEU A 153 1.30 3.49 3.57
N GLU A 154 -0.02 3.38 3.42
CA GLU A 154 -0.98 3.90 4.39
C GLU A 154 -0.82 3.21 5.76
N VAL A 155 -0.71 1.87 5.75
CA VAL A 155 -0.54 1.09 6.98
C VAL A 155 0.83 1.33 7.63
N ALA A 156 1.89 1.55 6.85
CA ALA A 156 3.22 1.89 7.37
C ALA A 156 3.21 3.23 8.09
N ASP A 157 2.51 4.21 7.54
CA ASP A 157 2.31 5.50 8.18
C ASP A 157 1.50 5.38 9.47
N ASP A 158 0.46 4.52 9.49
CA ASP A 158 -0.34 4.28 10.70
C ASP A 158 0.48 3.59 11.79
N ALA A 159 1.30 2.60 11.42
CA ALA A 159 2.22 1.92 12.34
C ALA A 159 3.24 2.90 12.96
N GLN A 160 3.71 3.87 12.20
CA GLN A 160 4.60 4.92 12.71
C GLN A 160 3.91 5.78 13.79
N LEU A 161 2.63 6.12 13.59
CA LEU A 161 1.85 6.91 14.55
C LEU A 161 1.49 6.13 15.82
N GLU A 162 1.42 4.80 15.76
CA GLU A 162 1.21 3.94 16.93
C GLU A 162 2.41 3.95 17.90
N GLY A 163 3.53 4.57 17.53
CA GLY A 163 4.72 4.69 18.37
C GLY A 163 5.49 3.37 18.56
N ARG A 164 5.13 2.32 17.81
CA ARG A 164 5.80 1.00 17.82
C ARG A 164 6.94 0.90 16.80
N THR A 165 7.50 2.02 16.41
CA THR A 165 8.59 2.11 15.43
C THR A 165 9.86 1.33 15.82
N SER A 166 10.00 0.89 17.07
CA SER A 166 11.11 0.04 17.48
C SER A 166 11.08 -1.38 16.88
N THR A 167 9.92 -1.83 16.36
CA THR A 167 9.77 -3.17 15.79
C THR A 167 9.75 -3.20 14.27
N VAL A 168 9.54 -2.05 13.62
CA VAL A 168 9.42 -1.96 12.15
C VAL A 168 10.16 -0.72 11.66
N ASN A 169 11.14 -0.92 10.78
CA ASN A 169 11.84 0.18 10.13
C ASN A 169 10.93 0.77 9.04
N HIS A 170 10.22 1.88 9.35
CA HIS A 170 9.30 2.56 8.45
C HIS A 170 9.97 2.93 7.12
N SER A 171 11.17 3.52 7.16
CA SER A 171 11.87 3.93 5.93
C SER A 171 12.21 2.73 5.03
N ALA A 172 12.60 1.59 5.63
CA ALA A 172 12.87 0.38 4.86
C ALA A 172 11.62 -0.18 4.18
N ILE A 173 10.45 -0.10 4.83
CA ILE A 173 9.18 -0.53 4.22
C ILE A 173 8.77 0.38 3.07
N VAL A 174 8.86 1.70 3.25
CA VAL A 174 8.52 2.67 2.19
C VAL A 174 9.42 2.48 0.97
N GLU A 175 10.74 2.32 1.18
CA GLU A 175 11.70 2.10 0.10
C GLU A 175 11.52 0.72 -0.55
N ALA A 176 11.28 -0.33 0.24
CA ALA A 176 10.96 -1.66 -0.30
C ALA A 176 9.68 -1.64 -1.15
N ALA A 177 8.62 -0.97 -0.69
CA ALA A 177 7.37 -0.81 -1.44
C ALA A 177 7.60 0.00 -2.74
N GLY A 178 8.38 1.07 -2.69
CA GLY A 178 8.78 1.85 -3.87
C GLY A 178 9.57 1.03 -4.87
N THR A 179 10.47 0.18 -4.39
CA THR A 179 11.28 -0.71 -5.24
C THR A 179 10.45 -1.83 -5.84
N LEU A 180 9.57 -2.48 -5.06
CA LEU A 180 8.61 -3.49 -5.55
C LEU A 180 7.68 -2.91 -6.62
N ARG A 181 7.23 -1.67 -6.46
CA ARG A 181 6.43 -0.96 -7.48
C ARG A 181 7.20 -0.86 -8.80
N ARG A 182 8.49 -0.49 -8.74
CA ARG A 182 9.34 -0.39 -9.94
C ARG A 182 9.56 -1.76 -10.59
N ILE A 183 9.79 -2.81 -9.79
CA ILE A 183 9.93 -4.19 -10.26
C ILE A 183 8.64 -4.67 -10.94
N ALA A 184 7.49 -4.53 -10.28
CA ALA A 184 6.19 -4.94 -10.82
C ALA A 184 5.87 -4.27 -12.15
N ASN A 185 6.09 -2.95 -12.26
CA ASN A 185 5.89 -2.23 -13.52
C ASN A 185 6.82 -2.72 -14.64
N ARG A 186 8.08 -3.07 -14.34
CA ARG A 186 9.02 -3.60 -15.33
C ARG A 186 8.64 -5.01 -15.77
N LEU A 187 8.25 -5.88 -14.85
CA LEU A 187 7.77 -7.22 -15.17
C LEU A 187 6.49 -7.17 -16.02
N ALA A 188 5.54 -6.32 -15.65
CA ALA A 188 4.34 -6.10 -16.44
C ALA A 188 4.65 -5.58 -17.85
N ALA A 189 5.61 -4.66 -18.00
CA ALA A 189 6.03 -4.15 -19.30
C ALA A 189 6.68 -5.23 -20.17
N ILE A 190 7.53 -6.09 -19.59
CA ILE A 190 8.13 -7.23 -20.30
C ILE A 190 7.02 -8.21 -20.73
N ALA A 191 6.12 -8.59 -19.82
CA ALA A 191 5.03 -9.51 -20.10
C ALA A 191 4.09 -8.99 -21.21
N THR A 192 3.69 -7.72 -21.13
CA THR A 192 2.86 -7.07 -22.16
C THR A 192 3.59 -6.97 -23.49
N GLY A 193 4.87 -6.58 -23.46
CA GLY A 193 5.69 -6.47 -24.67
C GLY A 193 5.78 -7.78 -25.43
N ARG A 194 5.91 -8.92 -24.74
CA ARG A 194 5.95 -10.25 -25.33
C ARG A 194 4.63 -10.65 -26.01
N ILE A 195 3.50 -10.14 -25.53
CA ILE A 195 2.17 -10.42 -26.11
C ILE A 195 1.89 -9.49 -27.29
N VAL A 196 2.10 -8.18 -27.13
CA VAL A 196 1.71 -7.15 -28.11
C VAL A 196 2.69 -7.13 -29.30
N THR A 197 3.98 -7.28 -29.06
CA THR A 197 5.02 -7.26 -30.09
C THR A 197 5.91 -8.49 -29.90
N PRO A 198 5.42 -9.68 -30.31
CA PRO A 198 6.21 -10.88 -30.18
C PRO A 198 7.51 -10.76 -30.97
N VAL A 199 8.61 -10.94 -30.27
CA VAL A 199 9.94 -11.01 -30.88
C VAL A 199 10.05 -12.34 -31.64
N PRO A 200 10.57 -12.35 -32.86
CA PRO A 200 10.82 -13.62 -33.59
C PRO A 200 11.67 -14.57 -32.75
N HIS A 201 11.53 -15.89 -33.04
CA HIS A 201 12.27 -16.91 -32.31
C HIS A 201 13.77 -16.62 -32.34
N LEU A 202 14.32 -16.36 -31.15
CA LEU A 202 15.75 -16.27 -30.93
C LEU A 202 16.40 -17.65 -31.13
N ASP A 203 17.72 -17.69 -31.30
CA ASP A 203 18.45 -18.96 -31.23
C ASP A 203 18.14 -19.64 -29.88
N PRO A 204 17.95 -20.99 -29.89
CA PRO A 204 17.58 -21.71 -28.66
C PRO A 204 18.49 -21.43 -27.44
N VAL A 205 19.78 -21.20 -27.69
CA VAL A 205 20.74 -20.89 -26.62
C VAL A 205 20.54 -19.47 -26.07
N THR A 206 20.23 -18.53 -26.95
CA THR A 206 19.91 -17.13 -26.56
C THR A 206 18.58 -17.07 -25.84
N GLU A 207 17.57 -17.83 -26.26
CA GLU A 207 16.29 -17.93 -25.59
C GLU A 207 16.43 -18.54 -24.18
N LEU A 208 17.26 -19.61 -24.07
CA LEU A 208 17.56 -20.20 -22.76
C LEU A 208 18.24 -19.19 -21.81
N ALA A 209 19.17 -18.39 -22.30
CA ALA A 209 19.83 -17.35 -21.51
C ALA A 209 18.81 -16.26 -21.07
N ARG A 210 17.91 -15.88 -21.98
CA ARG A 210 16.82 -14.94 -21.72
C ARG A 210 15.88 -15.43 -20.60
N GLU A 211 15.45 -16.69 -20.68
CA GLU A 211 14.60 -17.28 -19.64
C GLU A 211 15.35 -17.46 -18.31
N ALA A 212 16.66 -17.75 -18.35
CA ALA A 212 17.47 -17.87 -17.15
C ALA A 212 17.51 -16.59 -16.31
N VAL A 213 17.50 -15.41 -16.96
CA VAL A 213 17.40 -14.10 -16.27
C VAL A 213 16.06 -14.00 -15.53
N LEU A 214 14.95 -14.34 -16.19
CA LEU A 214 13.62 -14.26 -15.58
C LEU A 214 13.45 -15.30 -14.47
N ASP A 215 14.03 -16.48 -14.63
CA ASP A 215 14.05 -17.51 -13.61
C ASP A 215 14.85 -17.09 -12.37
N ALA A 216 15.97 -16.39 -12.57
CA ALA A 216 16.73 -15.82 -11.46
C ALA A 216 15.89 -14.80 -10.68
N ILE A 217 15.17 -13.91 -11.36
CA ILE A 217 14.25 -12.94 -10.73
C ILE A 217 13.14 -13.67 -9.95
N ARG A 218 12.53 -14.72 -10.57
CA ARG A 218 11.47 -15.51 -9.93
C ARG A 218 11.98 -16.21 -8.67
N ARG A 219 13.11 -16.90 -8.74
CA ARG A 219 13.73 -17.55 -7.57
C ARG A 219 14.00 -16.56 -6.46
N HIS A 220 14.47 -15.38 -6.80
CA HIS A 220 14.76 -14.33 -5.83
C HIS A 220 13.50 -13.83 -5.11
N LEU A 221 12.44 -13.53 -5.84
CA LEU A 221 11.15 -13.13 -5.24
C LEU A 221 10.52 -14.28 -4.42
N GLN A 222 10.67 -15.54 -4.87
CA GLN A 222 10.22 -16.72 -4.13
C GLN A 222 10.95 -16.89 -2.81
N SER A 223 12.27 -16.70 -2.77
CA SER A 223 13.04 -16.82 -1.53
C SER A 223 12.57 -15.81 -0.47
N TRP A 224 12.23 -14.59 -0.87
CA TRP A 224 11.64 -13.62 0.03
C TRP A 224 10.20 -13.99 0.46
N LEU A 225 9.42 -14.55 -0.46
CA LEU A 225 8.08 -15.06 -0.14
C LEU A 225 8.15 -16.20 0.91
N GLU A 226 9.08 -17.12 0.74
CA GLU A 226 9.33 -18.21 1.68
C GLU A 226 9.85 -17.68 3.02
N PHE A 227 10.77 -16.71 3.02
CA PHE A 227 11.25 -16.06 4.22
C PHE A 227 10.10 -15.46 5.02
N PHE A 228 9.25 -14.65 4.41
CA PHE A 228 8.09 -14.05 5.10
C PHE A 228 6.99 -15.08 5.44
N SER A 229 7.03 -16.28 4.84
CA SER A 229 6.10 -17.37 5.17
C SER A 229 6.55 -18.18 6.37
N SER A 230 7.84 -18.43 6.47
CA SER A 230 8.46 -19.19 7.58
C SER A 230 8.78 -18.33 8.80
N ALA A 231 8.46 -17.05 8.73
CA ALA A 231 8.86 -16.04 9.71
C ALA A 231 8.20 -16.18 11.10
N ASP A 232 7.28 -17.12 11.30
CA ASP A 232 6.86 -17.50 12.66
C ASP A 232 7.99 -18.21 13.47
N SER A 233 9.08 -18.60 12.83
CA SER A 233 10.17 -19.40 13.43
C SER A 233 11.59 -18.90 13.16
N LEU A 234 11.82 -17.88 12.31
CA LEU A 234 13.17 -17.48 11.90
C LEU A 234 13.69 -16.26 12.67
N SER A 235 14.90 -16.42 13.23
CA SER A 235 15.63 -15.35 13.94
C SER A 235 16.23 -14.32 12.98
N ALA A 236 16.47 -13.08 13.44
CA ALA A 236 17.11 -12.00 12.66
C ALA A 236 18.41 -12.40 11.92
N PRO A 237 19.29 -13.31 12.45
CA PRO A 237 20.44 -13.82 11.71
C PRO A 237 20.07 -14.60 10.44
N ALA A 238 18.93 -15.31 10.43
CA ALA A 238 18.48 -16.07 9.26
C ALA A 238 18.04 -15.15 8.12
N ALA A 239 17.39 -14.01 8.43
CA ALA A 239 17.03 -12.99 7.45
C ALA A 239 18.27 -12.41 6.75
N GLN A 240 19.31 -12.10 7.52
CA GLN A 240 20.59 -11.62 6.98
C GLN A 240 21.34 -12.70 6.20
N ALA A 241 21.22 -13.98 6.61
CA ALA A 241 21.81 -15.09 5.88
C ALA A 241 21.13 -15.28 4.51
N ILE A 242 19.80 -15.16 4.43
CA ILE A 242 19.04 -15.25 3.17
C ILE A 242 19.38 -14.05 2.27
N ALA A 243 19.45 -12.83 2.82
CA ALA A 243 19.85 -11.66 2.06
C ALA A 243 21.29 -11.76 1.52
N ARG A 244 22.19 -12.49 2.21
CA ARG A 244 23.56 -12.74 1.74
C ARG A 244 23.67 -13.93 0.80
N ALA A 245 22.87 -14.99 1.01
CA ALA A 245 22.88 -16.18 0.17
C ALA A 245 22.32 -15.95 -1.24
N HIS A 246 21.50 -14.91 -1.41
CA HIS A 246 20.94 -14.51 -2.69
C HIS A 246 21.58 -13.19 -3.14
N ALA A 247 22.92 -13.18 -3.20
CA ALA A 247 23.68 -12.05 -3.71
C ALA A 247 23.31 -11.76 -5.19
N PRO A 248 23.45 -10.51 -5.65
CA PRO A 248 23.13 -10.11 -7.03
C PRO A 248 23.87 -10.92 -8.11
N ASP A 249 24.96 -11.60 -7.76
CA ASP A 249 25.79 -12.43 -8.65
C ASP A 249 24.99 -13.49 -9.43
N ASP A 250 23.88 -14.01 -8.86
CA ASP A 250 23.01 -15.00 -9.51
C ASP A 250 22.26 -14.45 -10.74
N MET A 251 22.13 -13.13 -10.85
CA MET A 251 21.46 -12.46 -11.98
C MET A 251 22.46 -11.87 -12.98
N GLU A 252 23.62 -11.41 -12.54
CA GLU A 252 24.64 -10.77 -13.37
C GLU A 252 25.12 -11.73 -14.46
N MET A 253 25.48 -12.95 -14.08
CA MET A 253 25.99 -13.95 -15.04
C MET A 253 24.96 -14.33 -16.13
N PRO A 254 23.68 -14.66 -15.84
CA PRO A 254 22.68 -14.89 -16.89
C PRO A 254 22.44 -13.67 -17.77
N LEU A 255 22.47 -12.47 -17.22
CA LEU A 255 22.26 -11.24 -17.98
C LEU A 255 23.41 -10.94 -18.93
N GLU A 256 24.67 -11.14 -18.49
CA GLU A 256 25.85 -11.02 -19.34
C GLU A 256 25.83 -12.07 -20.46
N GLN A 257 25.48 -13.31 -20.12
CA GLN A 257 25.33 -14.38 -21.11
C GLN A 257 24.27 -14.04 -22.15
N PHE A 258 23.12 -13.52 -21.73
CA PHE A 258 22.08 -13.10 -22.66
C PHE A 258 22.55 -11.98 -23.56
N SER A 259 23.19 -10.96 -23.01
CA SER A 259 23.67 -9.78 -23.76
C SER A 259 24.78 -10.16 -24.76
N SER A 260 25.77 -10.94 -24.33
CA SER A 260 26.86 -11.39 -25.24
C SER A 260 26.35 -12.30 -26.34
N ARG A 261 25.44 -13.23 -26.05
CA ARG A 261 24.81 -14.09 -27.04
C ARG A 261 23.99 -13.32 -28.07
N LEU A 262 23.31 -12.27 -27.63
CA LEU A 262 22.55 -11.40 -28.51
C LEU A 262 23.47 -10.65 -29.48
N GLU A 263 24.63 -10.21 -29.03
CA GLU A 263 25.65 -9.55 -29.87
C GLU A 263 26.32 -10.55 -30.82
N GLU A 264 26.72 -11.73 -30.35
CA GLU A 264 27.49 -12.69 -31.14
C GLU A 264 26.66 -13.43 -32.21
N ARG A 265 25.41 -13.78 -31.90
CA ARG A 265 24.63 -14.72 -32.73
C ARG A 265 23.43 -14.09 -33.43
N GLU A 266 22.83 -13.08 -32.86
CA GLU A 266 21.57 -12.56 -33.37
C GLU A 266 21.75 -11.24 -34.14
N PHE A 267 22.91 -10.58 -34.07
CA PHE A 267 23.11 -9.27 -34.70
C PHE A 267 22.77 -9.26 -36.20
N ALA A 268 23.22 -10.25 -36.94
CA ALA A 268 22.91 -10.38 -38.36
C ALA A 268 21.43 -10.69 -38.64
N ARG A 269 20.76 -11.42 -37.75
CA ARG A 269 19.33 -11.76 -37.90
C ARG A 269 18.44 -10.57 -37.49
N ILE A 270 18.84 -9.81 -36.49
CA ILE A 270 18.12 -8.62 -36.03
C ILE A 270 18.02 -7.57 -37.15
N GLU A 271 18.98 -7.50 -38.06
CA GLU A 271 18.89 -6.59 -39.21
C GLU A 271 17.70 -6.89 -40.13
N SER A 272 17.24 -8.15 -40.19
CA SER A 272 16.05 -8.54 -40.95
C SER A 272 14.71 -8.25 -40.24
N TRP A 273 14.74 -7.90 -38.96
CA TRP A 273 13.52 -7.67 -38.15
C TRP A 273 12.93 -6.30 -38.40
N THR A 274 11.64 -6.17 -38.11
CA THR A 274 10.97 -4.89 -38.15
C THR A 274 11.53 -3.96 -37.06
N LEU A 275 11.40 -2.66 -37.26
CA LEU A 275 11.86 -1.67 -36.29
C LEU A 275 11.21 -1.85 -34.90
N ASP A 276 9.93 -2.22 -34.88
CA ASP A 276 9.18 -2.42 -33.63
C ASP A 276 9.65 -3.68 -32.88
N GLN A 277 9.98 -4.75 -33.58
CA GLN A 277 10.57 -5.96 -32.98
C GLN A 277 11.95 -5.69 -32.36
N ARG A 278 12.79 -4.91 -33.06
CA ARG A 278 14.09 -4.50 -32.51
C ARG A 278 13.94 -3.63 -31.26
N ARG A 279 13.01 -2.66 -31.30
CA ARG A 279 12.70 -1.81 -30.15
C ARG A 279 12.18 -2.62 -28.97
N ALA A 280 11.29 -3.60 -29.21
CA ALA A 280 10.74 -4.45 -28.16
C ALA A 280 11.84 -5.27 -27.46
N LEU A 281 12.77 -5.88 -28.24
CA LEU A 281 13.88 -6.63 -27.67
C LEU A 281 14.84 -5.75 -26.85
N LEU A 282 15.20 -4.58 -27.37
CA LEU A 282 16.06 -3.63 -26.66
C LEU A 282 15.39 -3.09 -25.38
N ALA A 283 14.10 -2.84 -25.43
CA ALA A 283 13.33 -2.41 -24.26
C ALA A 283 13.26 -3.51 -23.18
N GLU A 284 13.13 -4.78 -23.62
CA GLU A 284 13.17 -5.94 -22.72
C GLU A 284 14.55 -6.08 -22.06
N LEU A 285 15.64 -6.06 -22.84
CA LEU A 285 17.02 -6.12 -22.33
C LEU A 285 17.30 -4.97 -21.34
N HIS A 286 16.92 -3.76 -21.70
CA HIS A 286 17.05 -2.60 -20.79
C HIS A 286 16.24 -2.80 -19.50
N SER A 287 15.03 -3.35 -19.60
CA SER A 287 14.20 -3.65 -18.45
C SER A 287 14.81 -4.71 -17.55
N MET A 288 15.42 -5.77 -18.12
CA MET A 288 16.13 -6.82 -17.38
C MET A 288 17.36 -6.28 -16.65
N ARG A 289 18.20 -5.46 -17.30
CA ARG A 289 19.32 -4.77 -16.65
C ARG A 289 18.87 -3.90 -15.47
N ARG A 290 17.75 -3.23 -15.65
CA ARG A 290 17.21 -2.39 -14.57
C ARG A 290 16.60 -3.22 -13.44
N LEU A 291 16.02 -4.40 -13.75
CA LEU A 291 15.48 -5.32 -12.75
C LEU A 291 16.59 -5.90 -11.87
N GLU A 292 17.74 -6.25 -12.39
CA GLU A 292 18.91 -6.68 -11.62
C GLU A 292 19.26 -5.66 -10.53
N TYR A 293 19.42 -4.39 -10.91
CA TYR A 293 19.68 -3.32 -9.96
C TYR A 293 18.56 -3.19 -8.90
N LEU A 294 17.29 -3.24 -9.33
CA LEU A 294 16.15 -3.08 -8.45
C LEU A 294 16.00 -4.26 -7.47
N VAL A 295 16.32 -5.47 -7.90
CA VAL A 295 16.31 -6.66 -7.04
C VAL A 295 17.41 -6.56 -5.97
N SER A 296 18.60 -6.10 -6.35
CA SER A 296 19.69 -5.81 -5.42
C SER A 296 19.31 -4.72 -4.40
N GLU A 297 18.65 -3.66 -4.85
CA GLU A 297 18.13 -2.59 -4.00
C GLU A 297 17.04 -3.12 -3.05
N LEU A 298 16.12 -3.95 -3.55
CA LEU A 298 15.06 -4.58 -2.76
C LEU A 298 15.65 -5.42 -1.61
N ASN A 299 16.68 -6.23 -1.88
CA ASN A 299 17.36 -7.05 -0.89
C ASN A 299 17.90 -6.21 0.26
N ARG A 300 18.53 -5.10 -0.07
CA ARG A 300 19.09 -4.19 0.94
C ARG A 300 18.00 -3.65 1.87
N TRP A 301 16.81 -3.34 1.34
CA TRP A 301 15.72 -2.83 2.15
C TRP A 301 15.00 -3.92 2.92
N LEU A 302 14.71 -5.07 2.30
CA LEU A 302 14.05 -6.19 2.98
C LEU A 302 14.90 -6.77 4.12
N ALA A 303 16.22 -6.77 3.98
CA ALA A 303 17.14 -7.19 5.06
C ALA A 303 17.09 -6.29 6.31
N GLN A 304 16.58 -5.06 6.18
CA GLN A 304 16.41 -4.12 7.30
C GLN A 304 15.05 -4.25 7.99
N ILE A 305 14.14 -5.04 7.41
CA ILE A 305 12.83 -5.28 8.02
C ILE A 305 12.99 -6.42 9.01
N PRO A 306 12.82 -6.19 10.32
CA PRO A 306 12.94 -7.24 11.32
C PRO A 306 11.84 -8.28 11.08
N GLY A 307 12.22 -9.55 11.08
CA GLY A 307 11.27 -10.66 11.04
C GLY A 307 10.37 -10.68 12.29
N PRO A 308 9.20 -11.32 12.23
CA PRO A 308 8.25 -11.39 13.35
C PRO A 308 8.82 -12.00 14.64
N ALA A 309 9.89 -12.78 14.55
CA ALA A 309 10.58 -13.36 15.72
C ALA A 309 11.30 -12.31 16.59
N SER A 310 11.51 -11.08 16.12
CA SER A 310 12.15 -10.01 16.89
C SER A 310 11.20 -9.22 17.78
N ASN A 311 9.91 -9.57 17.82
CA ASN A 311 8.94 -8.87 18.69
C ASN A 311 9.05 -9.42 20.13
N PRO A 312 9.72 -8.71 21.08
CA PRO A 312 9.93 -9.19 22.44
C PRO A 312 8.62 -9.34 23.25
N GLU A 313 7.54 -8.70 22.82
CA GLU A 313 6.24 -8.83 23.46
C GLU A 313 5.53 -10.13 23.08
N LYS A 314 5.68 -10.64 21.85
CA LYS A 314 5.16 -11.96 21.46
C LYS A 314 5.90 -13.06 22.21
N GLN A 315 7.22 -12.94 22.38
CA GLN A 315 8.01 -13.91 23.18
C GLN A 315 7.60 -13.93 24.67
N LYS A 316 7.27 -12.78 25.27
CA LYS A 316 6.77 -12.71 26.65
C LYS A 316 5.37 -13.31 26.82
N ARG A 317 4.56 -13.35 25.76
CA ARG A 317 3.20 -13.97 25.80
C ARG A 317 3.26 -15.48 25.66
N THR A 318 4.10 -16.01 24.74
CA THR A 318 4.29 -17.48 24.58
C THR A 318 4.94 -18.10 25.84
N ALA A 319 5.71 -17.33 26.60
CA ALA A 319 6.31 -17.79 27.87
C ALA A 319 5.34 -17.69 29.07
N ARG A 320 4.14 -17.11 28.92
CA ARG A 320 3.13 -16.99 30.00
C ARG A 320 1.94 -17.94 29.85
N ASN A 321 1.82 -18.61 28.72
CA ASN A 321 0.86 -19.70 28.46
C ASN A 321 1.59 -21.05 28.50
#